data_753cfb6242cdebf49d766aa0d4a339f0
#
_entry.id   753cfb6242cdebf49d766aa0d4a339f0
#
_cell.length_a   1.000
_cell.length_b   1.000
_cell.length_c   1.000
_cell.angle_alpha   90.00
_cell.angle_beta   90.00
_cell.angle_gamma   90.00
#
_symmetry.space_group_name_H-M   'P 1'
#
loop_
_entity.id
_entity.type
_entity.pdbx_description
1 polymer ?
#
loop_
_entity_poly.entity_id
_entity_poly.type
_entity_poly.pdbx_seq_one_letter_code
_entity_poly.pdbx_strand_id
1 'polypeptide(L)'
;MTTPELVIVNAEVFSGVPGATSVAVTGGRISAVDREPLAHLAGPRTEVVDAGGATLLPGFTDAHVHPLAAGVQLLTCDLSGLPHSPERYREAIRCYAAAHPDLEWIRGNGWFGDTFPGGLPHRDFLDEVLPDRPAVFVSHDGHGVWANSRALELAGVDDTTPDPRNGRINRDHHGRATGVLVESAGDLVTSLLPPITAEFVESALLAAQSHLHSLGVTGWQDACVGSLWGLPDPLPAYRALARDGRLTARVVGALWWSADQGLDQIAALEEKRATSSAGRFRATSVKIMQDGVCENCTGAMLEPYAGSAHHGSSTGMSFIDPGQLQQICAELDRRRFQVHLHAVGDRAVRECLDALEAAREANPGHDNRHQIAHLDVVAPEDVPRFAELGATANIQALWARRDKEIVERKLPLLGPGRQPHHFPFGDLHRAGARLAMGSDWPVTDPNPLWAVHTAATRLGPPEDPHAVGEEALTVPLEPAQAIDLRVALEAYTAGSAHANHAEGEVGRIAPGMLADLALLDRPILSGGQVSAARTVLTLVGGQVVHRA
;
A
#
# COMPACT_ATOMS: atom_id res chain seq x y z
N MET A 1 -10.56 36.32 20.35
CA MET A 1 -10.20 34.97 19.85
C MET A 1 -11.49 34.21 19.72
N THR A 2 -11.68 33.49 18.63
CA THR A 2 -12.83 32.58 18.46
C THR A 2 -12.67 31.39 19.40
N THR A 3 -13.76 31.00 20.09
CA THR A 3 -13.78 29.86 21.00
C THR A 3 -13.53 28.55 20.20
N PRO A 4 -12.60 27.68 20.63
CA PRO A 4 -12.36 26.42 19.95
C PRO A 4 -13.57 25.47 20.03
N GLU A 5 -13.80 24.67 18.98
CA GLU A 5 -14.79 23.61 19.03
C GLU A 5 -14.28 22.36 19.75
N LEU A 6 -12.96 22.15 19.77
CA LEU A 6 -12.32 21.00 20.44
C LEU A 6 -11.03 21.44 21.13
N VAL A 7 -10.80 20.93 22.32
CA VAL A 7 -9.51 21.03 23.04
C VAL A 7 -9.11 19.63 23.50
N ILE A 8 -7.90 19.19 23.14
CA ILE A 8 -7.30 17.95 23.65
C ILE A 8 -6.26 18.35 24.68
N VAL A 9 -6.33 17.77 25.88
CA VAL A 9 -5.43 18.04 27.01
C VAL A 9 -4.78 16.77 27.52
N ASN A 10 -3.71 16.91 28.29
CA ASN A 10 -2.97 15.80 28.90
C ASN A 10 -2.48 14.77 27.87
N ALA A 11 -2.10 15.20 26.67
CA ALA A 11 -1.58 14.35 25.61
C ALA A 11 -0.04 14.38 25.58
N GLU A 12 0.57 13.31 25.11
CA GLU A 12 1.94 13.30 24.62
C GLU A 12 1.92 13.72 23.13
N VAL A 13 2.13 15.01 22.82
CA VAL A 13 1.89 15.54 21.47
C VAL A 13 3.13 15.40 20.58
N PHE A 14 2.98 14.71 19.45
CA PHE A 14 4.01 14.64 18.41
C PHE A 14 4.01 15.92 17.57
N SER A 15 4.74 16.93 18.03
CA SER A 15 4.82 18.24 17.39
C SER A 15 6.23 18.83 17.41
N GLY A 16 6.41 19.97 16.72
CA GLY A 16 7.62 20.78 16.79
C GLY A 16 7.78 21.55 18.11
N VAL A 17 6.77 21.55 18.99
CA VAL A 17 6.82 22.16 20.33
C VAL A 17 7.24 21.08 21.33
N PRO A 18 8.49 21.10 21.85
CA PRO A 18 8.95 20.07 22.78
C PRO A 18 8.12 20.05 24.07
N GLY A 19 7.62 18.87 24.45
CA GLY A 19 6.82 18.70 25.67
C GLY A 19 5.42 19.30 25.59
N ALA A 20 4.86 19.52 24.40
CA ALA A 20 3.48 19.92 24.25
C ALA A 20 2.54 18.86 24.81
N THR A 21 1.50 19.32 25.54
CA THR A 21 0.50 18.45 26.16
C THR A 21 -0.93 18.78 25.74
N SER A 22 -1.11 19.86 24.97
CA SER A 22 -2.44 20.35 24.67
C SER A 22 -2.53 20.92 23.27
N VAL A 23 -3.68 20.69 22.61
CA VAL A 23 -4.01 21.19 21.27
C VAL A 23 -5.42 21.74 21.26
N ALA A 24 -5.61 22.93 20.69
CA ALA A 24 -6.93 23.52 20.46
C ALA A 24 -7.24 23.57 18.97
N VAL A 25 -8.50 23.32 18.60
CA VAL A 25 -9.00 23.30 17.22
C VAL A 25 -10.10 24.34 17.06
N THR A 26 -9.99 25.16 16.01
CA THR A 26 -10.96 26.20 15.67
C THR A 26 -11.15 26.24 14.16
N GLY A 27 -12.39 26.10 13.69
CA GLY A 27 -12.73 26.14 12.27
C GLY A 27 -12.05 25.02 11.47
N GLY A 28 -11.93 23.84 12.09
CA GLY A 28 -11.29 22.66 11.48
C GLY A 28 -9.76 22.75 11.38
N ARG A 29 -9.14 23.79 12.00
CA ARG A 29 -7.69 23.97 12.02
C ARG A 29 -7.14 23.99 13.43
N ILE A 30 -5.90 23.59 13.59
CA ILE A 30 -5.16 23.71 14.84
C ILE A 30 -4.94 25.19 15.11
N SER A 31 -5.52 25.72 16.19
CA SER A 31 -5.41 27.11 16.58
C SER A 31 -4.33 27.37 17.62
N ALA A 32 -4.00 26.37 18.44
CA ALA A 32 -2.93 26.45 19.43
C ALA A 32 -2.35 25.06 19.73
N VAL A 33 -1.06 25.05 20.09
CA VAL A 33 -0.31 23.89 20.61
C VAL A 33 0.51 24.40 21.79
N ASP A 34 0.37 23.83 22.97
CA ASP A 34 1.01 24.34 24.18
C ASP A 34 1.45 23.21 25.14
N ARG A 35 2.37 23.53 26.03
CA ARG A 35 2.77 22.71 27.19
C ARG A 35 1.76 22.79 28.33
N GLU A 36 1.09 23.94 28.46
CA GLU A 36 0.07 24.16 29.46
C GLU A 36 -1.30 23.70 28.98
N PRO A 37 -2.17 23.21 29.86
CA PRO A 37 -3.51 22.82 29.49
C PRO A 37 -4.31 24.00 28.90
N LEU A 38 -4.78 23.83 27.66
CA LEU A 38 -5.59 24.83 26.94
C LEU A 38 -7.08 24.76 27.30
N ALA A 39 -7.47 23.98 28.33
CA ALA A 39 -8.87 23.88 28.80
C ALA A 39 -9.51 25.24 29.15
N HIS A 40 -8.70 26.23 29.55
CA HIS A 40 -9.16 27.58 29.83
C HIS A 40 -9.71 28.32 28.60
N LEU A 41 -9.43 27.85 27.37
CA LEU A 41 -9.99 28.38 26.11
C LEU A 41 -11.38 27.83 25.82
N ALA A 42 -11.82 26.79 26.56
CA ALA A 42 -13.09 26.12 26.32
C ALA A 42 -14.27 27.04 26.66
N GLY A 43 -15.24 27.05 25.77
CA GLY A 43 -16.54 27.67 25.97
C GLY A 43 -17.65 26.62 26.12
N PRO A 44 -18.92 27.07 26.25
CA PRO A 44 -20.05 26.15 26.51
C PRO A 44 -20.27 25.07 25.44
N ARG A 45 -19.73 25.25 24.24
CA ARG A 45 -19.86 24.32 23.12
C ARG A 45 -18.55 23.62 22.74
N THR A 46 -17.49 23.87 23.50
CA THR A 46 -16.19 23.23 23.28
C THR A 46 -16.21 21.82 23.84
N GLU A 47 -15.90 20.84 23.00
CA GLU A 47 -15.58 19.51 23.47
C GLU A 47 -14.17 19.51 24.09
N VAL A 48 -14.02 18.98 25.29
CA VAL A 48 -12.71 18.80 25.94
C VAL A 48 -12.43 17.31 26.05
N VAL A 49 -11.36 16.86 25.40
CA VAL A 49 -10.89 15.47 25.42
C VAL A 49 -9.66 15.40 26.32
N ASP A 50 -9.74 14.64 27.39
CA ASP A 50 -8.58 14.31 28.24
C ASP A 50 -7.90 13.06 27.66
N ALA A 51 -6.69 13.23 27.17
CA ALA A 51 -5.91 12.13 26.59
C ALA A 51 -5.27 11.21 27.64
N GLY A 52 -5.27 11.58 28.94
CA GLY A 52 -4.74 10.74 30.02
C GLY A 52 -3.27 10.35 29.86
N GLY A 53 -2.47 11.14 29.17
CA GLY A 53 -1.06 10.87 28.86
C GLY A 53 -0.82 10.10 27.54
N ALA A 54 -1.88 9.74 26.82
CA ALA A 54 -1.75 9.05 25.54
C ALA A 54 -1.16 9.94 24.44
N THR A 55 -0.57 9.32 23.41
CA THR A 55 0.05 10.05 22.30
C THR A 55 -0.99 10.60 21.32
N LEU A 56 -0.84 11.90 21.02
CA LEU A 56 -1.55 12.57 19.92
C LEU A 56 -0.59 12.77 18.74
N LEU A 57 -0.95 12.20 17.60
CA LEU A 57 -0.21 12.27 16.35
C LEU A 57 -0.95 13.14 15.32
N PRO A 58 -0.26 13.70 14.30
CA PRO A 58 -0.92 14.07 13.07
C PRO A 58 -1.64 12.83 12.52
N GLY A 59 -2.78 13.01 11.88
CA GLY A 59 -3.41 11.92 11.15
C GLY A 59 -2.44 11.31 10.13
N PHE A 60 -2.39 10.01 10.07
CA PHE A 60 -1.53 9.31 9.12
C PHE A 60 -2.00 9.55 7.68
N THR A 61 -1.05 9.60 6.77
CA THR A 61 -1.31 9.61 5.32
C THR A 61 -0.64 8.38 4.73
N ASP A 62 -1.43 7.47 4.17
CA ASP A 62 -0.92 6.28 3.50
C ASP A 62 -0.48 6.65 2.07
N ALA A 63 0.84 6.61 1.79
CA ALA A 63 1.37 7.06 0.52
C ALA A 63 1.23 6.02 -0.62
N HIS A 64 0.74 4.83 -0.32
CA HIS A 64 0.55 3.75 -1.30
C HIS A 64 -0.46 2.72 -0.77
N VAL A 65 -1.67 2.75 -1.29
CA VAL A 65 -2.75 1.84 -0.89
C VAL A 65 -3.70 1.58 -2.06
N HIS A 66 -4.42 0.45 -2.05
CA HIS A 66 -5.41 0.06 -3.06
C HIS A 66 -6.83 -0.05 -2.44
N PRO A 67 -7.50 1.07 -2.13
CA PRO A 67 -8.70 1.06 -1.30
C PRO A 67 -9.88 0.32 -1.92
N LEU A 68 -10.00 0.32 -3.27
CA LEU A 68 -11.04 -0.45 -3.93
C LEU A 68 -10.81 -1.96 -3.74
N ALA A 69 -9.59 -2.45 -4.00
CA ALA A 69 -9.25 -3.87 -3.83
C ALA A 69 -9.47 -4.31 -2.38
N ALA A 70 -8.98 -3.51 -1.44
CA ALA A 70 -9.12 -3.75 -0.02
C ALA A 70 -10.59 -3.73 0.45
N GLY A 71 -11.38 -2.78 -0.01
CA GLY A 71 -12.81 -2.72 0.28
C GLY A 71 -13.60 -3.90 -0.31
N VAL A 72 -13.24 -4.33 -1.52
CA VAL A 72 -13.79 -5.55 -2.12
C VAL A 72 -13.42 -6.77 -1.28
N GLN A 73 -12.16 -6.84 -0.80
CA GLN A 73 -11.71 -7.90 0.09
C GLN A 73 -12.55 -7.96 1.37
N LEU A 74 -12.77 -6.81 2.03
CA LEU A 74 -13.62 -6.72 3.23
C LEU A 74 -15.08 -7.18 3.00
N LEU A 75 -15.57 -7.06 1.76
CA LEU A 75 -16.96 -7.37 1.39
C LEU A 75 -17.13 -8.70 0.66
N THR A 76 -16.05 -9.46 0.41
CA THR A 76 -16.06 -10.77 -0.28
C THR A 76 -15.45 -11.88 0.57
N CYS A 77 -15.08 -13.02 -0.02
CA CYS A 77 -14.42 -14.11 0.71
C CYS A 77 -12.98 -13.75 1.03
N ASP A 78 -12.77 -13.18 2.19
CA ASP A 78 -11.45 -12.76 2.67
C ASP A 78 -10.73 -13.90 3.40
N LEU A 79 -9.56 -14.27 2.91
CA LEU A 79 -8.68 -15.27 3.52
C LEU A 79 -7.51 -14.63 4.28
N SER A 80 -7.28 -13.32 4.11
CA SER A 80 -6.09 -12.64 4.60
C SER A 80 -5.97 -12.61 6.13
N GLY A 81 -7.09 -12.47 6.84
CA GLY A 81 -7.12 -12.47 8.31
C GLY A 81 -7.10 -13.86 8.97
N LEU A 82 -6.95 -14.93 8.18
CA LEU A 82 -7.01 -16.30 8.68
C LEU A 82 -5.60 -16.83 8.99
N PRO A 83 -5.49 -17.75 9.98
CA PRO A 83 -4.26 -18.51 10.15
C PRO A 83 -3.86 -19.23 8.85
N HIS A 84 -2.55 -19.34 8.58
CA HIS A 84 -2.00 -20.01 7.39
C HIS A 84 -2.20 -21.53 7.48
N SER A 85 -3.45 -21.97 7.32
CA SER A 85 -3.88 -23.37 7.40
C SER A 85 -4.86 -23.70 6.28
N PRO A 86 -4.58 -24.75 5.49
CA PRO A 86 -5.50 -25.22 4.44
C PRO A 86 -6.91 -25.51 4.98
N GLU A 87 -7.02 -26.06 6.22
CA GLU A 87 -8.31 -26.39 6.85
C GLU A 87 -9.13 -25.12 7.11
N ARG A 88 -8.48 -24.03 7.59
CA ARG A 88 -9.15 -22.76 7.86
C ARG A 88 -9.62 -22.09 6.56
N TYR A 89 -8.81 -22.18 5.49
CA TYR A 89 -9.21 -21.69 4.18
C TYR A 89 -10.41 -22.49 3.64
N ARG A 90 -10.38 -23.82 3.75
CA ARG A 90 -11.48 -24.69 3.33
C ARG A 90 -12.79 -24.35 4.05
N GLU A 91 -12.72 -24.14 5.37
CA GLU A 91 -13.87 -23.77 6.19
C GLU A 91 -14.45 -22.41 5.75
N ALA A 92 -13.59 -21.38 5.62
CA ALA A 92 -14.01 -20.04 5.24
C ALA A 92 -14.68 -20.00 3.86
N ILE A 93 -14.06 -20.65 2.86
CA ILE A 93 -14.60 -20.73 1.51
C ILE A 93 -15.97 -21.44 1.50
N ARG A 94 -16.12 -22.56 2.22
CA ARG A 94 -17.41 -23.25 2.32
C ARG A 94 -18.47 -22.39 2.99
N CYS A 95 -18.14 -21.75 4.11
CA CYS A 95 -19.08 -20.88 4.83
C CYS A 95 -19.53 -19.71 3.95
N TYR A 96 -18.58 -19.05 3.27
CA TYR A 96 -18.90 -17.95 2.37
C TYR A 96 -19.81 -18.42 1.22
N ALA A 97 -19.45 -19.52 0.56
CA ALA A 97 -20.22 -20.08 -0.55
C ALA A 97 -21.64 -20.52 -0.15
N ALA A 98 -21.80 -21.05 1.06
CA ALA A 98 -23.10 -21.44 1.61
C ALA A 98 -23.97 -20.23 1.98
N ALA A 99 -23.34 -19.15 2.48
CA ALA A 99 -24.04 -17.90 2.78
C ALA A 99 -24.47 -17.13 1.50
N HIS A 100 -23.87 -17.43 0.35
CA HIS A 100 -24.12 -16.75 -0.91
C HIS A 100 -24.47 -17.76 -2.03
N PRO A 101 -25.61 -18.46 -1.92
CA PRO A 101 -25.98 -19.51 -2.88
C PRO A 101 -26.29 -18.98 -4.28
N ASP A 102 -26.70 -17.70 -4.38
CA ASP A 102 -27.10 -17.07 -5.66
C ASP A 102 -25.92 -16.51 -6.47
N LEU A 103 -24.70 -16.51 -5.92
CA LEU A 103 -23.52 -16.07 -6.67
C LEU A 103 -23.12 -17.14 -7.69
N GLU A 104 -23.07 -16.76 -8.96
CA GLU A 104 -22.58 -17.62 -10.05
C GLU A 104 -21.08 -17.89 -9.94
N TRP A 105 -20.30 -16.91 -9.52
CA TRP A 105 -18.86 -16.99 -9.27
C TRP A 105 -18.57 -16.76 -7.79
N ILE A 106 -17.65 -17.54 -7.25
CA ILE A 106 -17.06 -17.24 -5.95
C ILE A 106 -15.78 -16.45 -6.15
N ARG A 107 -15.80 -15.21 -5.67
CA ARG A 107 -14.64 -14.32 -5.66
C ARG A 107 -14.10 -14.22 -4.24
N GLY A 108 -12.78 -14.35 -4.11
CA GLY A 108 -12.11 -14.17 -2.84
C GLY A 108 -10.71 -13.59 -3.02
N ASN A 109 -10.04 -13.35 -1.90
CA ASN A 109 -8.74 -12.66 -1.87
C ASN A 109 -7.92 -13.14 -0.67
N GLY A 110 -6.63 -12.81 -0.67
CA GLY A 110 -5.81 -12.86 0.53
C GLY A 110 -5.23 -14.24 0.86
N TRP A 111 -5.09 -15.15 -0.12
CA TRP A 111 -4.38 -16.39 0.16
C TRP A 111 -2.86 -16.17 0.20
N PHE A 112 -2.19 -16.88 1.11
CA PHE A 112 -0.74 -16.88 1.27
C PHE A 112 -0.14 -18.18 0.73
N GLY A 113 0.97 -18.07 0.00
CA GLY A 113 1.65 -19.21 -0.59
C GLY A 113 2.19 -20.21 0.44
N ASP A 114 2.70 -19.72 1.57
CA ASP A 114 3.24 -20.53 2.66
C ASP A 114 2.20 -21.39 3.40
N THR A 115 0.92 -21.16 3.15
CA THR A 115 -0.19 -22.03 3.58
C THR A 115 -0.12 -23.41 2.93
N PHE A 116 0.50 -23.52 1.75
CA PHE A 116 0.49 -24.73 0.95
C PHE A 116 1.88 -25.35 0.80
N PRO A 117 1.98 -26.68 0.76
CA PRO A 117 3.24 -27.35 0.44
C PRO A 117 3.81 -26.89 -0.90
N GLY A 118 5.08 -26.50 -0.92
CA GLY A 118 5.73 -25.98 -2.13
C GLY A 118 5.44 -24.51 -2.44
N GLY A 119 4.71 -23.81 -1.55
CA GLY A 119 4.52 -22.37 -1.63
C GLY A 119 3.43 -21.87 -2.59
N LEU A 120 2.67 -22.79 -3.21
CA LEU A 120 1.58 -22.44 -4.12
C LEU A 120 0.38 -23.39 -3.94
N PRO A 121 -0.85 -22.90 -4.03
CA PRO A 121 -2.06 -23.72 -4.02
C PRO A 121 -2.22 -24.51 -5.34
N HIS A 122 -3.10 -25.50 -5.31
CA HIS A 122 -3.49 -26.27 -6.49
C HIS A 122 -5.00 -26.17 -6.70
N ARG A 123 -5.46 -26.19 -7.97
CA ARG A 123 -6.88 -26.12 -8.33
C ARG A 123 -7.72 -27.20 -7.67
N ASP A 124 -7.16 -28.40 -7.47
CA ASP A 124 -7.85 -29.54 -6.85
C ASP A 124 -8.41 -29.19 -5.45
N PHE A 125 -7.71 -28.33 -4.69
CA PHE A 125 -8.20 -27.88 -3.40
C PHE A 125 -9.52 -27.09 -3.53
N LEU A 126 -9.59 -26.18 -4.50
CA LEU A 126 -10.83 -25.43 -4.75
C LEU A 126 -11.92 -26.32 -5.37
N ASP A 127 -11.54 -27.29 -6.21
CA ASP A 127 -12.48 -28.27 -6.81
C ASP A 127 -13.15 -29.12 -5.75
N GLU A 128 -12.44 -29.54 -4.69
CA GLU A 128 -13.00 -30.25 -3.54
C GLU A 128 -14.01 -29.41 -2.76
N VAL A 129 -13.81 -28.10 -2.69
CA VAL A 129 -14.65 -27.18 -1.89
C VAL A 129 -15.80 -26.63 -2.71
N LEU A 130 -15.58 -26.35 -3.98
CA LEU A 130 -16.47 -25.68 -4.93
C LEU A 130 -16.51 -26.44 -6.28
N PRO A 131 -17.05 -27.66 -6.33
CA PRO A 131 -17.02 -28.48 -7.53
C PRO A 131 -17.87 -27.92 -8.67
N ASP A 132 -18.97 -27.24 -8.35
CA ASP A 132 -19.99 -26.83 -9.33
C ASP A 132 -19.93 -25.38 -9.73
N ARG A 133 -19.24 -24.53 -8.96
CA ARG A 133 -19.16 -23.09 -9.18
C ARG A 133 -17.73 -22.64 -9.55
N PRO A 134 -17.55 -21.80 -10.57
CA PRO A 134 -16.26 -21.22 -10.85
C PRO A 134 -15.82 -20.33 -9.68
N ALA A 135 -14.53 -20.42 -9.34
CA ALA A 135 -13.96 -19.72 -8.21
C ALA A 135 -12.60 -19.10 -8.56
N VAL A 136 -12.40 -17.88 -8.06
CA VAL A 136 -11.18 -17.09 -8.27
C VAL A 136 -10.80 -16.42 -6.97
N PHE A 137 -9.53 -16.59 -6.57
CA PHE A 137 -8.95 -15.96 -5.38
C PHE A 137 -7.66 -15.24 -5.76
N VAL A 138 -7.59 -13.94 -5.48
CA VAL A 138 -6.37 -13.15 -5.68
C VAL A 138 -5.44 -13.40 -4.50
N SER A 139 -4.13 -13.56 -4.75
CA SER A 139 -3.12 -13.69 -3.71
C SER A 139 -3.05 -12.44 -2.83
N HIS A 140 -2.50 -12.58 -1.63
CA HIS A 140 -2.35 -11.45 -0.70
C HIS A 140 -1.48 -10.32 -1.29
N ASP A 141 -0.50 -10.67 -2.11
CA ASP A 141 0.42 -9.74 -2.79
C ASP A 141 -0.15 -9.14 -4.09
N GLY A 142 -1.32 -9.62 -4.55
CA GLY A 142 -1.97 -9.18 -5.78
C GLY A 142 -1.33 -9.70 -7.08
N HIS A 143 -0.21 -10.41 -7.01
CA HIS A 143 0.55 -10.89 -8.18
C HIS A 143 0.19 -12.31 -8.64
N GLY A 144 -0.75 -12.96 -7.96
CA GLY A 144 -1.22 -14.30 -8.30
C GLY A 144 -2.75 -14.41 -8.26
N VAL A 145 -3.29 -15.16 -9.21
CA VAL A 145 -4.71 -15.54 -9.24
C VAL A 145 -4.81 -17.05 -9.12
N TRP A 146 -5.58 -17.54 -8.17
CA TRP A 146 -5.85 -18.96 -7.96
C TRP A 146 -7.27 -19.28 -8.39
N ALA A 147 -7.39 -20.11 -9.43
CA ALA A 147 -8.65 -20.49 -10.06
C ALA A 147 -8.89 -22.00 -9.91
N ASN A 148 -10.16 -22.40 -9.74
CA ASN A 148 -10.54 -23.81 -9.81
C ASN A 148 -10.64 -24.30 -11.27
N SER A 149 -10.79 -25.62 -11.45
CA SER A 149 -10.90 -26.23 -12.78
C SER A 149 -12.07 -25.67 -13.58
N ARG A 150 -13.20 -25.38 -12.94
CA ARG A 150 -14.36 -24.78 -13.61
C ARG A 150 -14.09 -23.39 -14.16
N ALA A 151 -13.37 -22.55 -13.43
CA ALA A 151 -12.98 -21.22 -13.88
C ALA A 151 -11.97 -21.28 -15.04
N LEU A 152 -10.99 -22.22 -14.99
CA LEU A 152 -10.04 -22.44 -16.09
C LEU A 152 -10.74 -22.92 -17.35
N GLU A 153 -11.69 -23.87 -17.23
CA GLU A 153 -12.50 -24.36 -18.35
C GLU A 153 -13.26 -23.23 -19.04
N LEU A 154 -13.92 -22.36 -18.27
CA LEU A 154 -14.64 -21.21 -18.81
C LEU A 154 -13.70 -20.21 -19.50
N ALA A 155 -12.47 -20.08 -19.01
CA ALA A 155 -11.45 -19.21 -19.59
C ALA A 155 -10.74 -19.83 -20.82
N GLY A 156 -11.01 -21.11 -21.13
CA GLY A 156 -10.30 -21.83 -22.18
C GLY A 156 -8.82 -22.03 -21.88
N VAL A 157 -8.45 -22.03 -20.60
CA VAL A 157 -7.07 -22.24 -20.13
C VAL A 157 -6.86 -23.72 -19.84
N ASP A 158 -5.95 -24.34 -20.59
CA ASP A 158 -5.56 -25.73 -20.46
C ASP A 158 -4.03 -25.90 -20.34
N ASP A 159 -3.57 -27.16 -20.34
CA ASP A 159 -2.16 -27.52 -20.20
C ASP A 159 -1.29 -27.04 -21.37
N THR A 160 -1.91 -26.72 -22.52
CA THR A 160 -1.22 -26.30 -23.76
C THR A 160 -1.32 -24.80 -24.01
N THR A 161 -2.15 -24.06 -23.26
CA THR A 161 -2.31 -22.62 -23.39
C THR A 161 -0.96 -21.92 -23.19
N PRO A 162 -0.48 -21.09 -24.14
CA PRO A 162 0.80 -20.41 -23.99
C PRO A 162 0.74 -19.34 -22.89
N ASP A 163 1.88 -19.10 -22.26
CA ASP A 163 2.01 -18.00 -21.31
C ASP A 163 1.82 -16.66 -22.03
N PRO A 164 1.03 -15.74 -21.48
CA PRO A 164 0.89 -14.41 -22.06
C PRO A 164 2.15 -13.56 -21.84
N ARG A 165 2.28 -12.45 -22.59
CA ARG A 165 3.33 -11.48 -22.34
C ARG A 165 3.22 -10.93 -20.91
N ASN A 166 4.32 -10.87 -20.20
CA ASN A 166 4.39 -10.40 -18.81
C ASN A 166 3.54 -11.23 -17.83
N GLY A 167 3.35 -12.56 -18.11
CA GLY A 167 2.61 -13.44 -17.21
C GLY A 167 3.01 -14.91 -17.39
N ARG A 168 2.59 -15.74 -16.45
CA ARG A 168 2.88 -17.19 -16.47
C ARG A 168 1.71 -18.01 -15.93
N ILE A 169 1.36 -19.07 -16.65
CA ILE A 169 0.46 -20.12 -16.19
C ILE A 169 1.31 -21.14 -15.44
N ASN A 170 1.10 -21.27 -14.13
CA ASN A 170 1.86 -22.22 -13.33
C ASN A 170 1.46 -23.65 -13.66
N ARG A 171 2.47 -24.54 -13.86
CA ARG A 171 2.29 -25.94 -14.22
C ARG A 171 3.01 -26.86 -13.26
N ASP A 172 2.41 -28.03 -13.01
CA ASP A 172 3.02 -29.08 -12.23
C ASP A 172 4.15 -29.79 -13.02
N HIS A 173 4.82 -30.77 -12.38
CA HIS A 173 5.90 -31.56 -13.00
C HIS A 173 5.45 -32.44 -14.17
N HIS A 174 4.15 -32.58 -14.38
CA HIS A 174 3.55 -33.23 -15.55
C HIS A 174 3.16 -32.26 -16.65
N GLY A 175 3.40 -30.96 -16.47
CA GLY A 175 3.00 -29.91 -17.41
C GLY A 175 1.54 -29.48 -17.29
N ARG A 176 0.79 -29.93 -16.29
CA ARG A 176 -0.63 -29.58 -16.10
C ARG A 176 -0.76 -28.24 -15.39
N ALA A 177 -1.68 -27.40 -15.87
CA ALA A 177 -2.01 -26.13 -15.24
C ALA A 177 -2.49 -26.35 -13.79
N THR A 178 -1.82 -25.73 -12.82
CA THR A 178 -2.13 -25.91 -11.39
C THR A 178 -3.33 -25.09 -10.92
N GLY A 179 -3.79 -24.13 -11.74
CA GLY A 179 -4.80 -23.14 -11.36
C GLY A 179 -4.21 -21.84 -10.87
N VAL A 180 -2.90 -21.74 -10.64
CA VAL A 180 -2.23 -20.48 -10.30
C VAL A 180 -1.75 -19.79 -11.57
N LEU A 181 -2.19 -18.55 -11.73
CA LEU A 181 -1.91 -17.65 -12.85
C LEU A 181 -1.18 -16.44 -12.32
N VAL A 182 0.04 -16.18 -12.79
CA VAL A 182 0.93 -15.14 -12.26
C VAL A 182 0.92 -13.94 -13.20
N GLU A 183 0.90 -12.74 -12.64
CA GLU A 183 0.87 -11.46 -13.34
C GLU A 183 -0.27 -11.39 -14.37
N SER A 184 -0.01 -10.93 -15.60
CA SER A 184 -1.04 -10.80 -16.65
C SER A 184 -1.74 -12.10 -17.04
N ALA A 185 -1.23 -13.27 -16.64
CA ALA A 185 -1.94 -14.53 -16.85
C ALA A 185 -3.24 -14.60 -16.03
N GLY A 186 -3.32 -13.90 -14.89
CA GLY A 186 -4.55 -13.77 -14.10
C GLY A 186 -5.72 -13.18 -14.87
N ASP A 187 -5.45 -12.29 -15.82
CA ASP A 187 -6.48 -11.63 -16.64
C ASP A 187 -7.26 -12.60 -17.53
N LEU A 188 -6.66 -13.75 -17.88
CA LEU A 188 -7.34 -14.80 -18.65
C LEU A 188 -8.63 -15.27 -17.96
N VAL A 189 -8.66 -15.29 -16.64
CA VAL A 189 -9.80 -15.74 -15.85
C VAL A 189 -10.56 -14.56 -15.25
N THR A 190 -9.88 -13.54 -14.72
CA THR A 190 -10.54 -12.43 -14.03
C THR A 190 -11.38 -11.56 -14.98
N SER A 191 -11.04 -11.52 -16.28
CA SER A 191 -11.87 -10.84 -17.31
C SER A 191 -13.26 -11.46 -17.52
N LEU A 192 -13.46 -12.70 -17.08
CA LEU A 192 -14.75 -13.39 -17.16
C LEU A 192 -15.64 -13.17 -15.92
N LEU A 193 -15.10 -12.57 -14.88
CA LEU A 193 -15.88 -12.31 -13.67
C LEU A 193 -17.07 -11.38 -13.95
N PRO A 194 -18.23 -11.62 -13.33
CA PRO A 194 -19.35 -10.70 -13.42
C PRO A 194 -18.93 -9.27 -13.06
N PRO A 195 -19.39 -8.26 -13.81
CA PRO A 195 -19.04 -6.89 -13.55
C PRO A 195 -19.49 -6.44 -12.16
N ILE A 196 -18.60 -5.73 -11.47
CA ILE A 196 -18.92 -5.11 -10.18
C ILE A 196 -19.76 -3.85 -10.46
N THR A 197 -20.90 -3.71 -9.75
CA THR A 197 -21.77 -2.54 -9.92
C THR A 197 -21.16 -1.27 -9.33
N ALA A 198 -21.58 -0.10 -9.80
CA ALA A 198 -21.11 1.19 -9.28
C ALA A 198 -21.41 1.34 -7.78
N GLU A 199 -22.59 0.87 -7.33
CA GLU A 199 -23.00 0.90 -5.93
C GLU A 199 -22.10 0.00 -5.04
N PHE A 200 -21.67 -1.14 -5.58
CA PHE A 200 -20.72 -2.00 -4.86
C PHE A 200 -19.34 -1.35 -4.76
N VAL A 201 -18.87 -0.68 -5.82
CA VAL A 201 -17.60 0.08 -5.79
C VAL A 201 -17.65 1.19 -4.75
N GLU A 202 -18.74 1.97 -4.67
CA GLU A 202 -18.93 2.98 -3.64
C GLU A 202 -18.91 2.36 -2.23
N SER A 203 -19.63 1.24 -2.05
CA SER A 203 -19.69 0.54 -0.76
C SER A 203 -18.31 0.01 -0.35
N ALA A 204 -17.54 -0.52 -1.29
CA ALA A 204 -16.18 -1.00 -1.04
C ALA A 204 -15.24 0.14 -0.63
N LEU A 205 -15.27 1.28 -1.34
CA LEU A 205 -14.47 2.45 -0.98
C LEU A 205 -14.84 3.02 0.40
N LEU A 206 -16.13 3.02 0.75
CA LEU A 206 -16.58 3.47 2.07
C LEU A 206 -16.19 2.50 3.19
N ALA A 207 -16.24 1.19 2.93
CA ALA A 207 -15.75 0.19 3.87
C ALA A 207 -14.24 0.35 4.12
N ALA A 208 -13.46 0.53 3.06
CA ALA A 208 -12.03 0.82 3.16
C ALA A 208 -11.76 2.12 3.93
N GLN A 209 -12.49 3.19 3.62
CA GLN A 209 -12.38 4.47 4.35
C GLN A 209 -12.65 4.31 5.84
N SER A 210 -13.73 3.61 6.20
CA SER A 210 -14.08 3.39 7.61
C SER A 210 -13.00 2.62 8.35
N HIS A 211 -12.45 1.58 7.71
CA HIS A 211 -11.35 0.80 8.26
C HIS A 211 -10.08 1.63 8.44
N LEU A 212 -9.66 2.38 7.42
CA LEU A 212 -8.49 3.27 7.49
C LEU A 212 -8.66 4.35 8.58
N HIS A 213 -9.84 4.93 8.71
CA HIS A 213 -10.14 5.89 9.78
C HIS A 213 -10.04 5.27 11.18
N SER A 214 -10.42 4.01 11.35
CA SER A 214 -10.26 3.30 12.64
C SER A 214 -8.81 3.09 13.05
N LEU A 215 -7.89 3.20 12.11
CA LEU A 215 -6.44 3.11 12.31
C LEU A 215 -5.73 4.47 12.38
N GLY A 216 -6.48 5.59 12.34
CA GLY A 216 -5.90 6.93 12.40
C GLY A 216 -5.45 7.49 11.04
N VAL A 217 -5.73 6.80 9.95
CA VAL A 217 -5.41 7.26 8.59
C VAL A 217 -6.46 8.28 8.16
N THR A 218 -6.01 9.50 7.81
CA THR A 218 -6.86 10.64 7.46
C THR A 218 -6.82 10.97 5.96
N GLY A 219 -5.84 10.43 5.26
CA GLY A 219 -5.69 10.59 3.83
C GLY A 219 -4.80 9.51 3.24
N TRP A 220 -4.82 9.38 1.92
CA TRP A 220 -4.00 8.40 1.22
C TRP A 220 -3.71 8.79 -0.23
N GLN A 221 -2.72 8.10 -0.83
CA GLN A 221 -2.60 8.00 -2.27
C GLN A 221 -3.11 6.63 -2.72
N ASP A 222 -4.21 6.64 -3.49
CA ASP A 222 -4.68 5.44 -4.19
C ASP A 222 -3.70 5.13 -5.32
N ALA A 223 -3.00 4.01 -5.19
CA ALA A 223 -1.94 3.61 -6.10
C ALA A 223 -2.45 3.00 -7.41
N CYS A 224 -3.78 2.88 -7.59
CA CYS A 224 -4.37 2.39 -8.83
C CYS A 224 -5.75 2.97 -9.12
N VAL A 225 -5.81 4.16 -9.73
CA VAL A 225 -7.04 4.70 -10.29
C VAL A 225 -7.15 4.28 -11.76
N GLY A 226 -7.72 3.12 -11.97
CA GLY A 226 -7.86 2.43 -13.25
C GLY A 226 -8.44 1.03 -13.05
N SER A 227 -8.59 0.27 -14.13
CA SER A 227 -9.04 -1.13 -14.03
C SER A 227 -7.84 -2.04 -13.77
N LEU A 228 -7.88 -2.81 -12.70
CA LEU A 228 -6.84 -3.74 -12.30
C LEU A 228 -7.44 -4.94 -11.55
N TRP A 229 -6.85 -6.13 -11.69
CA TRP A 229 -7.28 -7.38 -11.02
C TRP A 229 -8.76 -7.73 -11.23
N GLY A 230 -9.30 -7.41 -12.41
CA GLY A 230 -10.73 -7.60 -12.70
C GLY A 230 -11.65 -6.65 -11.94
N LEU A 231 -11.09 -5.57 -11.34
CA LEU A 231 -11.84 -4.48 -10.71
C LEU A 231 -12.03 -3.32 -11.70
N PRO A 232 -13.17 -2.62 -11.66
CA PRO A 232 -13.41 -1.45 -12.49
C PRO A 232 -12.60 -0.23 -12.03
N ASP A 233 -12.50 0.78 -12.89
CA ASP A 233 -11.91 2.08 -12.57
C ASP A 233 -12.70 2.76 -11.42
N PRO A 234 -12.08 3.05 -10.25
CA PRO A 234 -12.76 3.67 -9.11
C PRO A 234 -13.03 5.18 -9.30
N LEU A 235 -12.50 5.82 -10.35
CA LEU A 235 -12.60 7.26 -10.55
C LEU A 235 -14.03 7.81 -10.51
N PRO A 236 -15.03 7.18 -11.16
CA PRO A 236 -16.42 7.64 -11.08
C PRO A 236 -16.97 7.64 -9.65
N ALA A 237 -16.68 6.57 -8.89
CA ALA A 237 -17.14 6.43 -7.50
C ALA A 237 -16.46 7.46 -6.57
N TYR A 238 -15.15 7.68 -6.69
CA TYR A 238 -14.47 8.75 -5.94
C TYR A 238 -15.10 10.11 -6.19
N ARG A 239 -15.39 10.42 -7.45
CA ARG A 239 -16.05 11.69 -7.82
C ARG A 239 -17.45 11.82 -7.22
N ALA A 240 -18.24 10.76 -7.23
CA ALA A 240 -19.57 10.74 -6.63
C ALA A 240 -19.47 10.94 -5.12
N LEU A 241 -18.70 10.11 -4.41
CA LEU A 241 -18.51 10.18 -2.97
C LEU A 241 -17.95 11.53 -2.49
N ALA A 242 -17.04 12.12 -3.28
CA ALA A 242 -16.47 13.43 -2.95
C ALA A 242 -17.49 14.58 -3.13
N ARG A 243 -18.32 14.54 -4.17
CA ARG A 243 -19.38 15.52 -4.42
C ARG A 243 -20.48 15.47 -3.35
N ASP A 244 -20.83 14.25 -2.94
CA ASP A 244 -21.87 14.01 -1.94
C ASP A 244 -21.38 14.21 -0.50
N GLY A 245 -20.07 14.52 -0.31
CA GLY A 245 -19.46 14.70 1.01
C GLY A 245 -19.30 13.41 1.81
N ARG A 246 -19.50 12.24 1.19
CA ARG A 246 -19.31 10.91 1.81
C ARG A 246 -17.84 10.50 1.87
N LEU A 247 -16.99 11.06 0.98
CA LEU A 247 -15.54 10.92 1.06
C LEU A 247 -15.01 11.91 2.10
N THR A 248 -14.74 11.41 3.30
CA THR A 248 -14.24 12.20 4.42
C THR A 248 -12.71 12.28 4.45
N ALA A 249 -12.03 11.30 3.91
CA ALA A 249 -10.57 11.28 3.77
C ALA A 249 -10.06 12.22 2.67
N ARG A 250 -8.77 12.59 2.74
CA ARG A 250 -8.06 13.32 1.68
C ARG A 250 -7.39 12.33 0.73
N VAL A 251 -7.83 12.30 -0.52
CA VAL A 251 -7.39 11.27 -1.47
C VAL A 251 -6.70 11.89 -2.67
N VAL A 252 -5.51 11.39 -2.96
CA VAL A 252 -4.80 11.61 -4.22
C VAL A 252 -4.85 10.31 -5.02
N GLY A 253 -5.38 10.35 -6.23
CA GLY A 253 -5.40 9.20 -7.12
C GLY A 253 -4.17 9.18 -8.04
N ALA A 254 -3.54 8.02 -8.15
CA ALA A 254 -2.55 7.74 -9.17
C ALA A 254 -3.24 7.00 -10.34
N LEU A 255 -3.39 7.70 -11.45
CA LEU A 255 -4.01 7.19 -12.66
C LEU A 255 -3.17 6.05 -13.24
N TRP A 256 -3.81 4.94 -13.56
CA TRP A 256 -3.11 3.76 -14.05
C TRP A 256 -2.53 3.97 -15.45
N TRP A 257 -1.24 3.64 -15.62
CA TRP A 257 -0.54 3.60 -16.89
C TRP A 257 -0.64 2.21 -17.51
N SER A 258 -1.24 2.09 -18.67
CA SER A 258 -1.25 0.85 -19.45
C SER A 258 0.05 0.71 -20.23
N ALA A 259 0.82 -0.33 -19.97
CA ALA A 259 2.11 -0.57 -20.64
C ALA A 259 1.97 -0.76 -22.17
N ASP A 260 0.80 -1.22 -22.64
CA ASP A 260 0.55 -1.52 -24.04
C ASP A 260 0.14 -0.28 -24.87
N GLN A 261 -0.23 0.84 -24.23
CA GLN A 261 -0.76 2.03 -24.93
C GLN A 261 0.29 3.11 -25.25
N GLY A 262 1.47 3.05 -24.64
CA GLY A 262 2.52 4.05 -24.87
C GLY A 262 2.08 5.49 -24.55
N LEU A 263 2.67 6.48 -25.24
CA LEU A 263 2.40 7.90 -25.00
C LEU A 263 1.01 8.37 -25.46
N ASP A 264 0.31 7.63 -26.31
CA ASP A 264 -0.99 8.02 -26.86
C ASP A 264 -2.08 8.14 -25.79
N GLN A 265 -1.91 7.47 -24.64
CA GLN A 265 -2.84 7.54 -23.51
C GLN A 265 -2.77 8.85 -22.72
N ILE A 266 -1.73 9.67 -22.89
CA ILE A 266 -1.51 10.87 -22.06
C ILE A 266 -2.68 11.86 -22.17
N ALA A 267 -3.25 12.05 -23.36
CA ALA A 267 -4.40 12.93 -23.54
C ALA A 267 -5.60 12.50 -22.67
N ALA A 268 -5.86 11.19 -22.59
CA ALA A 268 -6.93 10.64 -21.75
C ALA A 268 -6.61 10.81 -20.24
N LEU A 269 -5.34 10.68 -19.85
CA LEU A 269 -4.91 10.93 -18.46
C LEU A 269 -5.08 12.42 -18.08
N GLU A 270 -4.76 13.36 -18.99
CA GLU A 270 -5.00 14.80 -18.77
C GLU A 270 -6.49 15.11 -18.62
N GLU A 271 -7.36 14.50 -19.44
CA GLU A 271 -8.80 14.65 -19.31
C GLU A 271 -9.31 14.08 -17.98
N LYS A 272 -8.86 12.88 -17.59
CA LYS A 272 -9.17 12.29 -16.28
C LYS A 272 -8.76 13.23 -15.15
N ARG A 273 -7.54 13.77 -15.16
CA ARG A 273 -7.05 14.73 -14.17
C ARG A 273 -7.92 15.99 -14.13
N ALA A 274 -8.19 16.60 -15.27
CA ALA A 274 -8.96 17.84 -15.37
C ALA A 274 -10.40 17.70 -14.83
N THR A 275 -10.98 16.50 -14.97
CA THR A 275 -12.36 16.22 -14.55
C THR A 275 -12.45 15.54 -13.17
N SER A 276 -11.33 15.14 -12.54
CA SER A 276 -11.34 14.35 -11.32
C SER A 276 -11.53 15.17 -10.03
N SER A 277 -11.05 16.43 -10.00
CA SER A 277 -11.05 17.22 -8.76
C SER A 277 -12.45 17.47 -8.24
N ALA A 278 -12.76 16.95 -7.05
CA ALA A 278 -14.03 17.13 -6.36
C ALA A 278 -13.79 17.01 -4.85
N GLY A 279 -14.22 18.00 -4.08
CA GLY A 279 -14.10 17.97 -2.62
C GLY A 279 -12.67 17.65 -2.15
N ARG A 280 -12.52 16.49 -1.52
CA ARG A 280 -11.22 16.01 -0.96
C ARG A 280 -10.50 15.03 -1.89
N PHE A 281 -10.96 14.85 -3.13
CA PHE A 281 -10.34 13.96 -4.13
C PHE A 281 -9.70 14.75 -5.28
N ARG A 282 -8.50 14.32 -5.69
CA ARG A 282 -7.84 14.77 -6.92
C ARG A 282 -7.00 13.63 -7.51
N ALA A 283 -6.93 13.50 -8.84
CA ALA A 283 -6.07 12.54 -9.52
C ALA A 283 -4.92 13.30 -10.22
N THR A 284 -3.77 13.40 -9.55
CA THR A 284 -2.63 14.21 -10.00
C THR A 284 -1.36 13.41 -10.23
N SER A 285 -1.38 12.13 -9.91
CA SER A 285 -0.27 11.19 -10.10
C SER A 285 -0.59 10.18 -11.20
N VAL A 286 0.44 9.55 -11.76
CA VAL A 286 0.34 8.42 -12.69
C VAL A 286 1.13 7.25 -12.13
N LYS A 287 0.48 6.10 -11.94
CA LYS A 287 1.10 4.86 -11.48
C LYS A 287 1.64 4.07 -12.66
N ILE A 288 2.89 3.69 -12.58
CA ILE A 288 3.59 2.87 -13.58
C ILE A 288 4.17 1.64 -12.87
N MET A 289 3.94 0.47 -13.45
CA MET A 289 4.60 -0.78 -13.03
C MET A 289 5.84 -1.00 -13.90
N GLN A 290 7.04 -1.06 -13.27
CA GLN A 290 8.27 -1.36 -14.00
C GLN A 290 8.67 -2.81 -13.91
N ASP A 291 8.35 -3.48 -12.80
CA ASP A 291 8.59 -4.93 -12.62
C ASP A 291 7.51 -5.58 -11.74
N GLY A 292 7.68 -6.86 -11.47
CA GLY A 292 6.86 -7.64 -10.54
C GLY A 292 7.52 -7.78 -9.17
N VAL A 293 7.50 -9.00 -8.58
CA VAL A 293 7.99 -9.28 -7.22
C VAL A 293 9.07 -10.36 -7.20
N CYS A 294 9.91 -10.34 -6.16
CA CYS A 294 11.03 -11.28 -6.02
C CYS A 294 10.57 -12.73 -5.87
N GLU A 295 9.52 -12.96 -5.11
CA GLU A 295 8.97 -14.28 -4.79
C GLU A 295 8.51 -15.06 -6.03
N ASN A 296 8.12 -14.35 -7.07
CA ASN A 296 7.71 -14.90 -8.35
C ASN A 296 8.84 -14.89 -9.40
N CYS A 297 10.05 -14.40 -9.05
CA CYS A 297 11.15 -14.13 -9.96
C CYS A 297 10.76 -13.18 -11.12
N THR A 298 9.82 -12.26 -10.87
CA THR A 298 9.37 -11.24 -11.82
C THR A 298 9.95 -9.86 -11.51
N GLY A 299 10.44 -9.62 -10.29
CA GLY A 299 11.24 -8.45 -9.95
C GLY A 299 12.51 -8.37 -10.80
N ALA A 300 12.78 -7.20 -11.41
CA ALA A 300 13.90 -7.03 -12.33
C ALA A 300 15.22 -6.81 -11.60
N MET A 301 16.16 -7.75 -11.74
CA MET A 301 17.45 -7.78 -11.05
C MET A 301 18.60 -7.48 -12.00
N LEU A 302 19.65 -6.81 -11.48
CA LEU A 302 20.92 -6.58 -12.21
C LEU A 302 21.64 -7.88 -12.48
N GLU A 303 21.65 -8.79 -11.50
CA GLU A 303 22.26 -10.11 -11.59
C GLU A 303 21.18 -11.20 -11.46
N PRO A 304 21.39 -12.41 -12.02
CA PRO A 304 20.40 -13.49 -11.91
C PRO A 304 20.02 -13.82 -10.47
N TYR A 305 18.78 -14.29 -10.28
CA TYR A 305 18.32 -14.82 -9.00
C TYR A 305 19.19 -16.00 -8.56
N ALA A 306 19.47 -16.10 -7.26
CA ALA A 306 20.22 -17.20 -6.67
C ALA A 306 19.33 -18.45 -6.51
N GLY A 307 19.95 -19.64 -6.51
CA GLY A 307 19.34 -20.87 -6.01
C GLY A 307 18.24 -21.51 -6.87
N SER A 308 17.96 -21.00 -8.05
CA SER A 308 16.84 -21.50 -8.86
C SER A 308 17.28 -22.55 -9.88
N ALA A 309 17.31 -23.82 -9.49
CA ALA A 309 17.42 -24.94 -10.44
C ALA A 309 16.24 -24.97 -11.46
N HIS A 310 15.13 -24.31 -11.14
CA HIS A 310 13.91 -24.25 -11.95
C HIS A 310 13.75 -22.95 -12.75
N HIS A 311 14.46 -21.86 -12.40
CA HIS A 311 14.34 -20.54 -13.05
C HIS A 311 15.55 -20.16 -13.90
N GLY A 312 16.56 -21.02 -14.01
CA GLY A 312 17.75 -20.78 -14.84
C GLY A 312 18.51 -19.53 -14.43
N SER A 313 19.03 -18.78 -15.41
CA SER A 313 19.71 -17.50 -15.21
C SER A 313 18.75 -16.31 -15.30
N SER A 314 17.53 -16.42 -14.76
CA SER A 314 16.53 -15.35 -14.83
C SER A 314 16.97 -14.11 -14.05
N THR A 315 16.84 -12.95 -14.67
CA THR A 315 17.02 -11.63 -14.05
C THR A 315 15.68 -10.91 -13.86
N GLY A 316 14.56 -11.64 -13.86
CA GLY A 316 13.23 -11.02 -13.78
C GLY A 316 12.82 -10.29 -15.05
N MET A 317 11.83 -9.42 -14.95
CA MET A 317 11.20 -8.75 -16.09
C MET A 317 11.10 -7.24 -15.87
N SER A 318 11.55 -6.44 -16.85
CA SER A 318 11.16 -5.03 -16.94
C SER A 318 9.93 -4.94 -17.83
N PHE A 319 8.82 -4.43 -17.31
CA PHE A 319 7.53 -4.41 -18.04
C PHE A 319 7.52 -3.36 -19.15
N ILE A 320 8.27 -2.28 -18.97
CA ILE A 320 8.44 -1.21 -19.94
C ILE A 320 9.93 -1.14 -20.33
N ASP A 321 10.20 -1.01 -21.62
CA ASP A 321 11.58 -0.78 -22.11
C ASP A 321 12.18 0.46 -21.44
N PRO A 322 13.43 0.41 -20.92
CA PRO A 322 14.03 1.52 -20.19
C PRO A 322 14.06 2.84 -20.97
N GLY A 323 14.31 2.81 -22.28
CA GLY A 323 14.31 4.01 -23.11
C GLY A 323 12.90 4.57 -23.30
N GLN A 324 11.88 3.72 -23.35
CA GLN A 324 10.48 4.15 -23.35
C GLN A 324 10.09 4.72 -21.99
N LEU A 325 10.51 4.12 -20.87
CA LEU A 325 10.23 4.63 -19.53
C LEU A 325 10.78 6.04 -19.34
N GLN A 326 12.00 6.32 -19.82
CA GLN A 326 12.59 7.66 -19.81
C GLN A 326 11.71 8.67 -20.56
N GLN A 327 11.26 8.33 -21.77
CA GLN A 327 10.39 9.19 -22.57
C GLN A 327 9.03 9.42 -21.88
N ILE A 328 8.44 8.39 -21.30
CA ILE A 328 7.17 8.45 -20.57
C ILE A 328 7.31 9.38 -19.36
N CYS A 329 8.32 9.17 -18.52
CA CYS A 329 8.54 9.99 -17.33
C CYS A 329 8.82 11.47 -17.70
N ALA A 330 9.63 11.74 -18.73
CA ALA A 330 9.91 13.09 -19.19
C ALA A 330 8.63 13.80 -19.69
N GLU A 331 7.79 13.11 -20.45
CA GLU A 331 6.54 13.69 -20.97
C GLU A 331 5.48 13.88 -19.86
N LEU A 332 5.32 12.94 -18.94
CA LEU A 332 4.43 13.09 -17.79
C LEU A 332 4.87 14.24 -16.88
N ASP A 333 6.17 14.34 -16.61
CA ASP A 333 6.75 15.46 -15.83
C ASP A 333 6.51 16.80 -16.52
N ARG A 334 6.71 16.88 -17.84
CA ARG A 334 6.42 18.08 -18.65
C ARG A 334 4.95 18.51 -18.52
N ARG A 335 4.03 17.54 -18.41
CA ARG A 335 2.60 17.75 -18.21
C ARG A 335 2.21 17.97 -16.75
N ARG A 336 3.19 18.09 -15.84
CA ARG A 336 2.95 18.32 -14.42
C ARG A 336 2.19 17.17 -13.72
N PHE A 337 2.39 15.94 -14.17
CA PHE A 337 2.03 14.77 -13.40
C PHE A 337 3.17 14.39 -12.44
N GLN A 338 2.82 14.00 -11.24
CA GLN A 338 3.69 13.18 -10.42
C GLN A 338 3.75 11.77 -11.03
N VAL A 339 4.92 11.16 -11.10
CA VAL A 339 5.06 9.75 -11.45
C VAL A 339 5.25 8.93 -10.18
N HIS A 340 4.47 7.87 -10.05
CA HIS A 340 4.51 6.91 -8.94
C HIS A 340 4.92 5.56 -9.53
N LEU A 341 6.19 5.21 -9.39
CA LEU A 341 6.80 4.04 -9.99
C LEU A 341 6.77 2.85 -9.00
N HIS A 342 6.39 1.67 -9.48
CA HIS A 342 6.63 0.41 -8.80
C HIS A 342 8.00 -0.12 -9.21
N ALA A 343 8.88 -0.38 -8.26
CA ALA A 343 10.17 -1.00 -8.50
C ALA A 343 10.62 -1.83 -7.27
N VAL A 344 10.71 -3.13 -7.47
CA VAL A 344 11.07 -4.13 -6.46
C VAL A 344 12.54 -4.54 -6.60
N GLY A 345 12.96 -4.91 -7.80
CA GLY A 345 14.34 -5.34 -8.06
C GLY A 345 15.30 -4.17 -8.28
N ASP A 346 16.58 -4.40 -7.99
CA ASP A 346 17.63 -3.38 -8.10
C ASP A 346 17.80 -2.83 -9.52
N ARG A 347 17.55 -3.64 -10.57
CA ARG A 347 17.52 -3.17 -11.95
C ARG A 347 16.32 -2.27 -12.22
N ALA A 348 15.12 -2.63 -11.75
CA ALA A 348 13.95 -1.77 -11.91
C ALA A 348 14.11 -0.45 -11.20
N VAL A 349 14.69 -0.44 -9.99
CA VAL A 349 15.01 0.81 -9.25
C VAL A 349 15.96 1.68 -10.06
N ARG A 350 17.02 1.11 -10.64
CA ARG A 350 17.98 1.83 -11.51
C ARG A 350 17.28 2.42 -12.74
N GLU A 351 16.50 1.61 -13.45
CA GLU A 351 15.73 2.04 -14.62
C GLU A 351 14.76 3.20 -14.28
N CYS A 352 14.12 3.14 -13.12
CA CYS A 352 13.24 4.20 -12.63
C CYS A 352 14.04 5.48 -12.30
N LEU A 353 15.18 5.38 -11.63
CA LEU A 353 16.03 6.53 -11.33
C LEU A 353 16.59 7.17 -12.62
N ASP A 354 17.02 6.37 -13.60
CA ASP A 354 17.45 6.85 -14.92
C ASP A 354 16.32 7.59 -15.64
N ALA A 355 15.09 7.11 -15.52
CA ALA A 355 13.91 7.77 -16.09
C ALA A 355 13.58 9.10 -15.39
N LEU A 356 13.74 9.19 -14.07
CA LEU A 356 13.57 10.44 -13.34
C LEU A 356 14.69 11.44 -13.61
N GLU A 357 15.93 10.97 -13.83
CA GLU A 357 17.06 11.79 -14.25
C GLU A 357 16.79 12.42 -15.63
N ALA A 358 16.37 11.60 -16.60
CA ALA A 358 15.99 12.07 -17.93
C ALA A 358 14.83 13.09 -17.88
N ALA A 359 13.83 12.86 -17.02
CA ALA A 359 12.72 13.78 -16.82
C ALA A 359 13.19 15.14 -16.27
N ARG A 360 14.09 15.13 -15.28
CA ARG A 360 14.69 16.34 -14.68
C ARG A 360 15.56 17.11 -15.69
N GLU A 361 16.33 16.42 -16.53
CA GLU A 361 17.13 17.04 -17.58
C GLU A 361 16.25 17.68 -18.66
N ALA A 362 15.17 16.99 -19.06
CA ALA A 362 14.24 17.49 -20.05
C ALA A 362 13.39 18.68 -19.57
N ASN A 363 13.10 18.76 -18.27
CA ASN A 363 12.21 19.76 -17.68
C ASN A 363 12.85 20.41 -16.43
N PRO A 364 13.92 21.17 -16.59
CA PRO A 364 14.64 21.74 -15.45
C PRO A 364 13.74 22.68 -14.63
N GLY A 365 13.83 22.59 -13.31
CA GLY A 365 13.06 23.38 -12.35
C GLY A 365 11.64 22.86 -12.06
N HIS A 366 11.25 21.68 -12.59
CA HIS A 366 10.05 21.02 -12.16
C HIS A 366 10.28 20.32 -10.81
N ASP A 367 9.30 20.44 -9.91
CA ASP A 367 9.22 19.69 -8.65
C ASP A 367 7.83 19.00 -8.58
N ASN A 368 7.69 17.89 -9.31
CA ASN A 368 6.47 17.07 -9.32
C ASN A 368 6.54 15.94 -8.29
N ARG A 369 7.62 15.88 -7.48
CA ARG A 369 7.80 14.97 -6.34
C ARG A 369 7.57 13.52 -6.72
N HIS A 370 8.26 13.09 -7.77
CA HIS A 370 8.20 11.71 -8.21
C HIS A 370 8.59 10.76 -7.10
N GLN A 371 8.01 9.56 -7.10
CA GLN A 371 8.25 8.58 -6.07
C GLN A 371 8.44 7.18 -6.65
N ILE A 372 9.26 6.39 -5.97
CA ILE A 372 9.50 4.98 -6.28
C ILE A 372 9.05 4.18 -5.06
N ALA A 373 8.12 3.25 -5.29
CA ALA A 373 7.54 2.42 -4.25
C ALA A 373 8.19 1.04 -4.19
N HIS A 374 8.10 0.42 -3.02
CA HIS A 374 8.53 -0.92 -2.61
C HIS A 374 10.01 -0.98 -2.26
N LEU A 375 10.93 -0.86 -3.23
CA LEU A 375 12.37 -0.78 -2.96
C LEU A 375 12.88 -2.00 -2.19
N ASP A 376 12.45 -3.20 -2.61
CA ASP A 376 12.87 -4.42 -1.91
C ASP A 376 14.38 -4.59 -1.97
N VAL A 377 14.98 -4.41 -3.15
CA VAL A 377 16.42 -4.42 -3.32
C VAL A 377 16.86 -3.14 -4.02
N VAL A 378 17.82 -2.44 -3.44
CA VAL A 378 18.41 -1.23 -4.02
C VAL A 378 19.92 -1.41 -4.08
N ALA A 379 20.49 -1.26 -5.26
CA ALA A 379 21.95 -1.29 -5.40
C ALA A 379 22.60 -0.11 -4.64
N PRO A 380 23.71 -0.32 -3.92
CA PRO A 380 24.35 0.75 -3.14
C PRO A 380 24.64 2.02 -3.90
N GLU A 381 25.00 1.90 -5.18
CA GLU A 381 25.29 3.03 -6.07
C GLU A 381 24.07 3.89 -6.37
N ASP A 382 22.86 3.31 -6.27
CA ASP A 382 21.60 3.99 -6.57
C ASP A 382 21.01 4.70 -5.34
N VAL A 383 21.43 4.32 -4.13
CA VAL A 383 20.93 4.92 -2.87
C VAL A 383 21.09 6.45 -2.82
N PRO A 384 22.25 7.05 -3.12
CA PRO A 384 22.40 8.51 -3.06
C PRO A 384 21.58 9.25 -4.13
N ARG A 385 21.27 8.59 -5.25
CA ARG A 385 20.53 9.19 -6.36
C ARG A 385 19.11 9.63 -5.96
N PHE A 386 18.49 9.00 -4.96
CA PHE A 386 17.19 9.45 -4.45
C PHE A 386 17.24 10.90 -3.95
N ALA A 387 18.23 11.25 -3.15
CA ALA A 387 18.41 12.61 -2.66
C ALA A 387 18.83 13.57 -3.77
N GLU A 388 19.72 13.16 -4.66
CA GLU A 388 20.22 13.95 -5.78
C GLU A 388 19.11 14.33 -6.76
N LEU A 389 18.21 13.40 -7.06
CA LEU A 389 17.08 13.59 -7.97
C LEU A 389 15.84 14.19 -7.27
N GLY A 390 15.82 14.24 -5.94
CA GLY A 390 14.64 14.62 -5.17
C GLY A 390 13.50 13.58 -5.23
N ALA A 391 13.83 12.34 -5.57
CA ALA A 391 12.88 11.25 -5.61
C ALA A 391 12.47 10.84 -4.19
N THR A 392 11.18 10.62 -3.97
CA THR A 392 10.67 10.11 -2.70
C THR A 392 10.79 8.59 -2.68
N ALA A 393 11.45 8.04 -1.67
CA ALA A 393 11.43 6.62 -1.37
C ALA A 393 10.14 6.28 -0.61
N ASN A 394 9.19 5.64 -1.29
CA ASN A 394 7.92 5.21 -0.73
C ASN A 394 8.06 3.77 -0.23
N ILE A 395 8.21 3.60 1.08
CA ILE A 395 8.56 2.33 1.71
C ILE A 395 7.32 1.62 2.29
N GLN A 396 7.26 0.31 2.10
CA GLN A 396 6.29 -0.59 2.71
C GLN A 396 6.95 -1.28 3.92
N ALA A 397 7.06 -0.51 5.01
CA ALA A 397 7.93 -0.90 6.11
C ALA A 397 7.50 -2.19 6.83
N LEU A 398 6.21 -2.54 6.82
CA LEU A 398 5.70 -3.77 7.43
C LEU A 398 6.26 -5.05 6.77
N TRP A 399 6.73 -4.95 5.52
CA TRP A 399 7.35 -6.07 4.80
C TRP A 399 8.75 -6.43 5.34
N ALA A 400 9.42 -5.49 5.99
CA ALA A 400 10.82 -5.60 6.34
C ALA A 400 11.06 -6.39 7.65
N ARG A 401 10.61 -7.64 7.69
CA ARG A 401 10.70 -8.57 8.83
C ARG A 401 11.04 -9.98 8.36
N ARG A 402 11.50 -10.84 9.26
CA ARG A 402 11.87 -12.22 8.96
C ARG A 402 10.70 -13.18 9.16
N ASP A 403 9.56 -12.90 8.53
CA ASP A 403 8.48 -13.88 8.49
C ASP A 403 8.84 -15.08 7.60
N LYS A 404 8.00 -16.09 7.64
CA LYS A 404 8.23 -17.34 6.92
C LYS A 404 8.34 -17.13 5.41
N GLU A 405 7.53 -16.23 4.83
CA GLU A 405 7.56 -15.89 3.41
C GLU A 405 8.93 -15.32 3.01
N ILE A 406 9.42 -14.36 3.78
CA ILE A 406 10.74 -13.75 3.55
C ILE A 406 11.86 -14.79 3.69
N VAL A 407 11.85 -15.56 4.78
CA VAL A 407 12.95 -16.49 5.11
C VAL A 407 13.00 -17.69 4.15
N GLU A 408 11.85 -18.29 3.85
CA GLU A 408 11.79 -19.52 3.07
C GLU A 408 11.72 -19.29 1.56
N ARG A 409 11.19 -18.16 1.11
CA ARG A 409 10.99 -17.87 -0.33
C ARG A 409 11.89 -16.75 -0.85
N LYS A 410 11.86 -15.57 -0.27
CA LYS A 410 12.56 -14.39 -0.81
C LYS A 410 14.07 -14.43 -0.59
N LEU A 411 14.54 -14.60 0.65
CA LEU A 411 15.98 -14.57 0.95
C LEU A 411 16.81 -15.60 0.16
N PRO A 412 16.35 -16.86 -0.04
CA PRO A 412 17.06 -17.81 -0.90
C PRO A 412 17.22 -17.34 -2.35
N LEU A 413 16.21 -16.65 -2.90
CA LEU A 413 16.24 -16.11 -4.25
C LEU A 413 17.17 -14.91 -4.40
N LEU A 414 17.25 -14.07 -3.38
CA LEU A 414 18.17 -12.92 -3.36
C LEU A 414 19.62 -13.35 -3.25
N GLY A 415 19.89 -14.40 -2.49
CA GLY A 415 21.25 -14.85 -2.20
C GLY A 415 22.03 -13.91 -1.30
N PRO A 416 23.21 -14.32 -0.78
CA PRO A 416 23.92 -13.59 0.26
C PRO A 416 24.45 -12.21 -0.20
N GLY A 417 24.67 -12.01 -1.49
CA GLY A 417 25.17 -10.74 -2.02
C GLY A 417 24.16 -9.60 -1.99
N ARG A 418 22.87 -9.90 -2.11
CA ARG A 418 21.80 -8.89 -2.15
C ARG A 418 21.06 -8.74 -0.82
N GLN A 419 21.13 -9.73 0.08
CA GLN A 419 20.46 -9.68 1.37
C GLN A 419 20.79 -8.41 2.19
N PRO A 420 22.04 -7.93 2.25
CA PRO A 420 22.36 -6.68 2.98
C PRO A 420 21.70 -5.42 2.42
N HIS A 421 21.23 -5.47 1.17
CA HIS A 421 20.59 -4.37 0.45
C HIS A 421 19.07 -4.54 0.36
N HIS A 422 18.51 -5.45 1.16
CA HIS A 422 17.08 -5.76 1.22
C HIS A 422 16.37 -4.78 2.17
N PHE A 423 15.40 -4.04 1.63
CA PHE A 423 14.68 -2.97 2.31
C PHE A 423 15.64 -1.95 2.98
N PRO A 424 16.48 -1.24 2.21
CA PRO A 424 17.59 -0.43 2.75
C PRO A 424 17.13 0.94 3.26
N PHE A 425 16.11 0.97 4.13
CA PHE A 425 15.48 2.20 4.62
C PHE A 425 16.46 3.09 5.39
N GLY A 426 17.35 2.46 6.19
CA GLY A 426 18.39 3.16 6.92
C GLY A 426 19.41 3.83 5.99
N ASP A 427 19.84 3.15 4.92
CA ASP A 427 20.78 3.70 3.94
C ASP A 427 20.14 4.85 3.16
N LEU A 428 18.91 4.70 2.69
CA LEU A 428 18.14 5.74 2.03
C LEU A 428 18.01 6.99 2.91
N HIS A 429 17.63 6.80 4.18
CA HIS A 429 17.53 7.90 5.14
C HIS A 429 18.87 8.60 5.38
N ARG A 430 19.94 7.82 5.62
CA ARG A 430 21.32 8.35 5.84
C ARG A 430 21.86 9.10 4.61
N ALA A 431 21.51 8.67 3.41
CA ALA A 431 21.84 9.36 2.17
C ALA A 431 21.01 10.63 1.92
N GLY A 432 20.04 10.96 2.79
CA GLY A 432 19.23 12.15 2.68
C GLY A 432 18.00 12.00 1.78
N ALA A 433 17.64 10.78 1.37
CA ALA A 433 16.41 10.52 0.66
C ALA A 433 15.20 10.90 1.52
N ARG A 434 14.18 11.49 0.91
CA ARG A 434 12.89 11.71 1.57
C ARG A 434 12.14 10.39 1.63
N LEU A 435 11.76 9.99 2.83
CA LEU A 435 10.93 8.82 3.03
C LEU A 435 9.45 9.20 3.07
N ALA A 436 8.61 8.46 2.38
CA ALA A 436 7.18 8.36 2.60
C ALA A 436 6.84 6.89 2.92
N MET A 437 5.75 6.65 3.62
CA MET A 437 5.37 5.30 4.02
C MET A 437 3.94 4.99 3.58
N GLY A 438 3.74 3.80 3.04
CA GLY A 438 2.45 3.27 2.63
C GLY A 438 2.30 1.82 3.02
N SER A 439 1.08 1.35 3.15
CA SER A 439 0.77 -0.03 3.54
C SER A 439 0.81 -1.00 2.39
N ASP A 440 0.48 -0.52 1.20
CA ASP A 440 0.12 -1.36 0.05
C ASP A 440 -1.08 -2.29 0.35
N TRP A 441 -1.97 -1.88 1.27
CA TRP A 441 -3.17 -2.66 1.58
C TRP A 441 -4.03 -2.87 0.32
N PRO A 442 -4.46 -4.12 0.02
CA PRO A 442 -4.56 -5.29 0.91
C PRO A 442 -3.34 -6.22 0.93
N VAL A 443 -2.20 -5.87 0.33
CA VAL A 443 -1.00 -6.71 0.34
C VAL A 443 -0.53 -7.01 1.77
N THR A 444 -0.51 -5.98 2.63
CA THR A 444 -0.33 -6.14 4.07
C THR A 444 -1.36 -5.32 4.85
N ASP A 445 -1.41 -5.54 6.16
CA ASP A 445 -2.32 -4.82 7.05
C ASP A 445 -2.03 -3.31 7.01
N PRO A 446 -3.05 -2.45 6.90
CA PRO A 446 -2.88 -1.00 6.78
C PRO A 446 -2.59 -0.30 8.12
N ASN A 447 -2.35 -1.01 9.21
CA ASN A 447 -2.07 -0.42 10.51
C ASN A 447 -0.74 0.35 10.51
N PRO A 448 -0.76 1.70 10.55
CA PRO A 448 0.45 2.50 10.48
C PRO A 448 1.41 2.22 11.66
N LEU A 449 0.88 1.88 12.84
CA LEU A 449 1.69 1.62 14.03
C LEU A 449 2.47 0.30 13.91
N TRP A 450 1.94 -0.68 13.18
CA TRP A 450 2.66 -1.91 12.86
C TRP A 450 3.81 -1.64 11.90
N ALA A 451 3.56 -0.86 10.86
CA ALA A 451 4.62 -0.46 9.92
C ALA A 451 5.72 0.37 10.62
N VAL A 452 5.34 1.32 11.48
CA VAL A 452 6.28 2.11 12.30
C VAL A 452 7.09 1.24 13.25
N HIS A 453 6.45 0.24 13.88
CA HIS A 453 7.15 -0.75 14.73
C HIS A 453 8.22 -1.49 13.92
N THR A 454 7.85 -2.04 12.76
CA THR A 454 8.79 -2.80 11.92
C THR A 454 9.89 -1.91 11.36
N ALA A 455 9.57 -0.68 10.94
CA ALA A 455 10.59 0.27 10.50
C ALA A 455 11.66 0.54 11.57
N ALA A 456 11.25 0.62 12.84
CA ALA A 456 12.15 0.94 13.95
C ALA A 456 12.88 -0.27 14.54
N THR A 457 12.28 -1.46 14.47
CA THR A 457 12.83 -2.66 15.12
C THR A 457 13.31 -3.73 14.14
N ARG A 458 12.81 -3.72 12.90
CA ARG A 458 13.00 -4.77 11.88
C ARG A 458 12.43 -6.12 12.32
N LEU A 459 11.51 -6.10 13.27
CA LEU A 459 10.75 -7.24 13.77
C LEU A 459 9.28 -7.13 13.34
N GLY A 460 8.61 -8.25 13.26
CA GLY A 460 7.16 -8.29 13.10
C GLY A 460 6.46 -7.80 14.36
N PRO A 461 5.30 -7.11 14.23
CA PRO A 461 4.45 -6.81 15.37
C PRO A 461 3.90 -8.10 15.99
N PRO A 462 3.95 -8.28 17.32
CA PRO A 462 3.38 -9.47 17.96
C PRO A 462 1.86 -9.63 17.76
N GLU A 463 1.18 -8.54 17.44
CA GLU A 463 -0.25 -8.49 17.20
C GLU A 463 -0.63 -8.84 15.75
N ASP A 464 0.34 -8.86 14.82
CA ASP A 464 0.11 -9.18 13.41
C ASP A 464 0.02 -10.70 13.19
N PRO A 465 -1.13 -11.25 12.76
CA PRO A 465 -1.29 -12.68 12.54
C PRO A 465 -0.40 -13.22 11.39
N HIS A 466 0.15 -12.32 10.56
CA HIS A 466 1.02 -12.67 9.44
C HIS A 466 2.52 -12.60 9.80
N ALA A 467 2.88 -12.17 11.01
CA ALA A 467 4.23 -12.29 11.54
C ALA A 467 4.52 -13.75 11.92
N VAL A 468 4.42 -14.65 10.92
CA VAL A 468 4.52 -16.11 11.11
C VAL A 468 5.97 -16.57 11.09
N GLY A 469 6.31 -17.45 12.02
CA GLY A 469 7.66 -18.00 12.20
C GLY A 469 8.35 -17.43 13.44
N GLU A 470 9.22 -18.24 14.03
CA GLU A 470 9.93 -17.87 15.27
C GLU A 470 10.83 -16.63 15.05
N GLU A 471 11.45 -16.52 13.88
CA GLU A 471 12.34 -15.42 13.54
C GLU A 471 11.61 -14.09 13.35
N ALA A 472 10.34 -14.10 12.95
CA ALA A 472 9.58 -12.88 12.69
C ALA A 472 9.54 -11.92 13.87
N LEU A 473 9.46 -12.47 15.09
CA LEU A 473 9.35 -11.71 16.34
C LEU A 473 10.67 -11.56 17.11
N THR A 474 11.71 -12.33 16.74
CA THR A 474 12.93 -12.46 17.56
C THR A 474 14.21 -12.08 16.85
N VAL A 475 14.25 -12.14 15.52
CA VAL A 475 15.44 -11.88 14.71
C VAL A 475 15.19 -10.69 13.77
N PRO A 476 15.83 -9.53 14.00
CA PRO A 476 15.66 -8.39 13.10
C PRO A 476 16.17 -8.69 11.68
N LEU A 477 15.37 -8.28 10.66
CA LEU A 477 15.83 -8.33 9.27
C LEU A 477 16.75 -7.14 9.00
N GLU A 478 18.04 -7.41 8.67
CA GLU A 478 19.03 -6.36 8.38
C GLU A 478 18.95 -5.19 9.38
N PRO A 479 19.35 -5.39 10.65
CA PRO A 479 19.12 -4.41 11.73
C PRO A 479 19.79 -3.05 11.49
N ALA A 480 20.83 -2.98 10.64
CA ALA A 480 21.46 -1.72 10.22
C ALA A 480 20.53 -0.83 9.39
N GLN A 481 19.45 -1.40 8.87
CA GLN A 481 18.44 -0.70 8.06
C GLN A 481 17.25 -0.19 8.89
N ALA A 482 17.25 -0.38 10.21
CA ALA A 482 16.28 0.25 11.10
C ALA A 482 16.40 1.78 11.07
N ILE A 483 15.26 2.46 11.20
CA ILE A 483 15.19 3.93 11.32
C ILE A 483 14.58 4.30 12.68
N ASP A 484 14.93 5.49 13.18
CA ASP A 484 14.39 5.94 14.47
C ASP A 484 12.86 6.04 14.45
N LEU A 485 12.21 5.77 15.59
CA LEU A 485 10.76 5.88 15.77
C LEU A 485 10.21 7.22 15.25
N ARG A 486 10.89 8.32 15.57
CA ARG A 486 10.49 9.66 15.12
C ARG A 486 10.54 9.77 13.58
N VAL A 487 11.59 9.26 12.97
CA VAL A 487 11.74 9.24 11.49
C VAL A 487 10.64 8.40 10.84
N ALA A 488 10.31 7.25 11.42
CA ALA A 488 9.23 6.39 10.93
C ALA A 488 7.86 7.08 11.02
N LEU A 489 7.56 7.75 12.16
CA LEU A 489 6.34 8.54 12.32
C LEU A 489 6.30 9.72 11.35
N GLU A 490 7.43 10.42 11.13
CA GLU A 490 7.52 11.51 10.16
C GLU A 490 7.31 11.00 8.72
N ALA A 491 7.82 9.82 8.37
CA ALA A 491 7.61 9.21 7.05
C ALA A 491 6.11 8.92 6.79
N TYR A 492 5.38 8.42 7.79
CA TYR A 492 3.94 8.12 7.68
C TYR A 492 3.02 9.34 7.83
N THR A 493 3.56 10.49 8.19
CA THR A 493 2.81 11.74 8.38
C THR A 493 3.29 12.84 7.43
N ALA A 494 4.33 13.57 7.80
CA ALA A 494 4.86 14.69 7.02
C ALA A 494 5.49 14.26 5.69
N GLY A 495 6.15 13.11 5.63
CA GLY A 495 6.75 12.54 4.42
C GLY A 495 5.69 12.14 3.40
N SER A 496 4.67 11.40 3.82
CA SER A 496 3.54 11.03 2.98
C SER A 496 2.68 12.23 2.57
N ALA A 497 2.51 13.21 3.47
CA ALA A 497 1.85 14.47 3.12
C ALA A 497 2.63 15.23 2.03
N HIS A 498 3.97 15.24 2.11
CA HIS A 498 4.81 15.82 1.06
C HIS A 498 4.67 15.10 -0.28
N ALA A 499 4.69 13.75 -0.27
CA ALA A 499 4.46 12.96 -1.49
C ALA A 499 3.12 13.32 -2.15
N ASN A 500 2.11 13.65 -1.35
CA ASN A 500 0.78 14.04 -1.80
C ASN A 500 0.62 15.55 -2.07
N HIS A 501 1.70 16.36 -2.07
CA HIS A 501 1.63 17.82 -2.19
C HIS A 501 0.66 18.48 -1.17
N ALA A 502 0.61 17.97 0.05
CA ALA A 502 -0.33 18.39 1.10
C ALA A 502 0.36 18.85 2.40
N GLU A 503 1.69 18.88 2.46
CA GLU A 503 2.50 19.21 3.64
C GLU A 503 2.29 20.64 4.17
N GLY A 504 1.73 21.53 3.37
CA GLY A 504 1.32 22.86 3.79
C GLY A 504 0.02 22.88 4.61
N GLU A 505 -0.72 21.75 4.60
CA GLU A 505 -2.03 21.66 5.25
C GLU A 505 -2.12 20.54 6.30
N VAL A 506 -1.46 19.39 6.08
CA VAL A 506 -1.54 18.20 6.94
C VAL A 506 -0.15 17.60 7.22
N GLY A 507 -0.10 16.54 8.04
CA GLY A 507 1.12 15.79 8.37
C GLY A 507 1.92 16.35 9.53
N ARG A 508 1.50 17.47 10.14
CA ARG A 508 2.13 18.06 11.33
C ARG A 508 1.10 18.65 12.28
N ILE A 509 1.39 18.60 13.58
CA ILE A 509 0.63 19.33 14.60
C ILE A 509 1.29 20.68 14.80
N ALA A 510 0.76 21.72 14.14
CA ALA A 510 1.22 23.09 14.27
C ALA A 510 0.05 24.08 14.03
N PRO A 511 0.07 25.28 14.65
CA PRO A 511 -0.95 26.28 14.40
C PRO A 511 -1.11 26.61 12.90
N GLY A 512 -2.35 26.69 12.45
CA GLY A 512 -2.71 26.94 11.04
C GLY A 512 -2.90 25.66 10.19
N MET A 513 -2.33 24.54 10.60
CA MET A 513 -2.54 23.24 9.91
C MET A 513 -4.00 22.77 10.10
N LEU A 514 -4.49 21.98 9.18
CA LEU A 514 -5.77 21.30 9.35
C LEU A 514 -5.70 20.32 10.54
N ALA A 515 -6.80 20.23 11.27
CA ALA A 515 -6.90 19.33 12.41
C ALA A 515 -7.21 17.90 11.94
N ASP A 516 -6.28 17.32 11.18
CA ASP A 516 -6.22 15.90 10.85
C ASP A 516 -5.34 15.25 11.90
N LEU A 517 -5.96 14.54 12.86
CA LEU A 517 -5.33 14.08 14.09
C LEU A 517 -5.70 12.63 14.40
N ALA A 518 -4.78 11.89 15.02
CA ALA A 518 -5.00 10.57 15.57
C ALA A 518 -4.58 10.52 17.04
N LEU A 519 -5.52 10.25 17.95
CA LEU A 519 -5.26 10.03 19.36
C LEU A 519 -5.16 8.52 19.61
N LEU A 520 -4.09 8.11 20.28
CA LEU A 520 -3.88 6.72 20.67
C LEU A 520 -4.47 6.43 22.07
N ASP A 521 -4.47 5.15 22.46
CA ASP A 521 -4.90 4.70 23.80
C ASP A 521 -3.77 4.74 24.85
N ARG A 522 -2.53 5.01 24.43
CA ARG A 522 -1.34 5.01 25.30
C ARG A 522 -0.21 5.88 24.76
N PRO A 523 0.80 6.23 25.62
CA PRO A 523 2.00 6.90 25.15
C PRO A 523 2.89 5.94 24.35
N ILE A 524 3.53 6.45 23.28
CA ILE A 524 4.51 5.70 22.47
C ILE A 524 5.84 6.43 22.30
N LEU A 525 5.88 7.75 22.51
CA LEU A 525 7.11 8.54 22.30
C LEU A 525 8.06 8.44 23.51
N SER A 526 7.50 8.21 24.70
CA SER A 526 8.27 8.07 25.96
C SER A 526 8.63 6.63 26.31
N GLY A 527 8.58 5.68 25.36
CA GLY A 527 9.04 4.29 25.52
C GLY A 527 7.94 3.23 25.61
N GLY A 528 6.72 3.51 25.14
CA GLY A 528 5.62 2.54 25.05
C GLY A 528 5.79 1.54 23.89
N GLN A 529 5.06 0.42 23.94
CA GLN A 529 4.96 -0.54 22.83
C GLN A 529 4.15 0.07 21.69
N VAL A 530 4.82 0.33 20.58
CA VAL A 530 4.20 0.99 19.40
C VAL A 530 3.15 0.09 18.75
N SER A 531 3.47 -1.18 18.52
CA SER A 531 2.57 -2.13 17.84
C SER A 531 1.28 -2.42 18.62
N ALA A 532 1.34 -2.40 19.95
CA ALA A 532 0.20 -2.65 20.82
C ALA A 532 -0.73 -1.43 21.01
N ALA A 533 -0.30 -0.25 20.55
CA ALA A 533 -1.13 0.96 20.65
C ALA A 533 -2.29 0.92 19.64
N ARG A 534 -3.42 1.51 20.02
CA ARG A 534 -4.64 1.57 19.19
C ARG A 534 -5.10 3.00 19.04
N THR A 535 -5.61 3.34 17.87
CA THR A 535 -6.27 4.63 17.66
C THR A 535 -7.63 4.64 18.34
N VAL A 536 -7.89 5.63 19.18
CA VAL A 536 -9.18 5.80 19.89
C VAL A 536 -9.99 6.98 19.36
N LEU A 537 -9.35 7.92 18.65
CA LEU A 537 -10.03 9.06 18.04
C LEU A 537 -9.29 9.46 16.75
N THR A 538 -10.04 9.61 15.67
CA THR A 538 -9.52 10.13 14.40
C THR A 538 -10.34 11.36 13.99
N LEU A 539 -9.63 12.44 13.69
CA LEU A 539 -10.19 13.70 13.21
C LEU A 539 -9.71 14.00 11.80
N VAL A 540 -10.61 14.44 10.93
CA VAL A 540 -10.29 14.99 9.61
C VAL A 540 -10.88 16.38 9.49
N GLY A 541 -10.00 17.40 9.43
CA GLY A 541 -10.44 18.79 9.43
C GLY A 541 -11.26 19.15 10.67
N GLY A 542 -10.89 18.64 11.84
CA GLY A 542 -11.59 18.85 13.11
C GLY A 542 -12.88 18.05 13.30
N GLN A 543 -13.33 17.32 12.29
CA GLN A 543 -14.51 16.46 12.38
C GLN A 543 -14.12 15.06 12.84
N VAL A 544 -14.83 14.53 13.84
CA VAL A 544 -14.64 13.15 14.29
C VAL A 544 -15.12 12.18 13.19
N VAL A 545 -14.23 11.37 12.68
CA VAL A 545 -14.52 10.33 11.66
C VAL A 545 -14.43 8.92 12.23
N HIS A 546 -13.76 8.75 13.38
CA HIS A 546 -13.72 7.53 14.16
C HIS A 546 -13.58 7.83 15.64
N ARG A 547 -14.29 7.05 16.49
CA ARG A 547 -14.15 7.03 17.95
C ARG A 547 -14.41 5.61 18.43
N ALA A 548 -13.42 5.01 19.14
CA ALA A 548 -13.51 3.69 19.75
C ALA A 548 -14.27 3.70 21.08
#